data_eac130a3af4a31bbe87b7d2e6d6ccbe0
#
_entry.id   eac130a3af4a31bbe87b7d2e6d6ccbe0
#
_cell.length_a   1.000
_cell.length_b   1.000
_cell.length_c   1.000
_cell.angle_alpha   90.00
_cell.angle_beta   90.00
_cell.angle_gamma   90.00
#
_symmetry.space_group_name_H-M   'P 1'
#
loop_
_entity.id
_entity.type
_entity.pdbx_description
1 polymer ?
#
loop_
_entity_poly.entity_id
_entity_poly.type
_entity_poly.pdbx_seq_one_letter_code
_entity_poly.pdbx_strand_id
1 'polypeptide(L)'
;MKLSTILKEFFLKNQSSGVLLILCVVLSLAIANSPMAESFQALLDQEVGPYSISMWINDALMAIFFLLVGLEIKREILKGELSDIRSASLPIVAAIGGMIVPAVIFSLLNYGTPYSKGWAIPMATDIAFSLAVISMLGRGVPIAIKVFLAALSIVDDLGAIVVIALFYTDAIHWSYLLYSGGIIAVLCLLNYLKVRKIVFYLLLGVLLWYCMHHSGIHATIAGVILAFTMPANAEKGKKSPLEKLEHALQIPVGYIIMPVFALANTNITYKSGMIEGLSSSLGVGVVLGLILGKLVGINLFSYIAVKLKISTLPHASRWIHMIGVGLLGGIGFTMSIFISLLSFKEHELQDAAKFAILTASILAGALGYILLRSVTKKENKSV
;
A
#
# COMPACT_ATOMS: atom_id res chain seq x y z
N MET A 1 -22.31 -0.80 20.31
CA MET A 1 -20.86 -0.55 20.54
C MET A 1 -20.56 0.84 20.00
N LYS A 2 -19.98 1.75 20.79
CA LYS A 2 -19.78 3.15 20.36
C LYS A 2 -18.72 3.19 19.23
N LEU A 3 -18.95 3.96 18.19
CA LEU A 3 -18.03 4.18 17.04
C LEU A 3 -16.59 4.45 17.50
N SER A 4 -16.45 5.18 18.62
CA SER A 4 -15.15 5.48 19.27
C SER A 4 -14.38 4.25 19.74
N THR A 5 -15.07 3.15 20.12
CA THR A 5 -14.41 1.91 20.58
C THR A 5 -13.86 1.11 19.41
N ILE A 6 -14.61 1.02 18.32
CA ILE A 6 -14.20 0.33 17.08
C ILE A 6 -12.99 1.01 16.48
N LEU A 7 -13.03 2.34 16.34
CA LEU A 7 -11.89 3.13 15.84
C LEU A 7 -10.65 2.97 16.74
N LYS A 8 -10.83 2.96 18.06
CA LYS A 8 -9.73 2.79 19.00
C LYS A 8 -9.06 1.42 18.86
N GLU A 9 -9.84 0.34 18.74
CA GLU A 9 -9.31 -1.00 18.49
C GLU A 9 -8.59 -1.12 17.14
N PHE A 10 -9.13 -0.50 16.09
CA PHE A 10 -8.51 -0.45 14.77
C PHE A 10 -7.12 0.24 14.81
N PHE A 11 -7.04 1.41 15.45
CA PHE A 11 -5.76 2.12 15.57
C PHE A 11 -4.75 1.42 16.48
N LEU A 12 -5.18 0.74 17.53
CA LEU A 12 -4.27 -0.05 18.40
C LEU A 12 -3.70 -1.28 17.68
N LYS A 13 -4.52 -1.95 16.88
CA LYS A 13 -4.05 -3.07 16.04
C LYS A 13 -3.02 -2.61 15.01
N ASN A 14 -3.29 -1.52 14.31
CA ASN A 14 -2.35 -0.99 13.30
C ASN A 14 -1.04 -0.51 13.95
N GLN A 15 -1.06 0.02 15.16
CA GLN A 15 0.15 0.40 15.88
C GLN A 15 1.05 -0.80 16.17
N SER A 16 0.49 -1.91 16.65
CA SER A 16 1.27 -3.11 16.98
C SER A 16 1.81 -3.83 15.75
N SER A 17 1.04 -3.90 14.66
CA SER A 17 1.53 -4.47 13.40
C SER A 17 2.65 -3.63 12.79
N GLY A 18 2.56 -2.29 12.87
CA GLY A 18 3.61 -1.39 12.40
C GLY A 18 4.93 -1.54 13.18
N VAL A 19 4.87 -1.75 14.51
CA VAL A 19 6.07 -2.03 15.32
C VAL A 19 6.71 -3.35 14.91
N LEU A 20 5.92 -4.41 14.70
CA LEU A 20 6.42 -5.70 14.24
C LEU A 20 7.08 -5.58 12.86
N LEU A 21 6.48 -4.80 11.97
CA LEU A 21 7.03 -4.53 10.65
C LEU A 21 8.41 -3.87 10.73
N ILE A 22 8.57 -2.84 11.58
CA ILE A 22 9.88 -2.19 11.83
C ILE A 22 10.90 -3.20 12.36
N LEU A 23 10.52 -4.05 13.31
CA LEU A 23 11.40 -5.07 13.86
C LEU A 23 11.88 -6.05 12.77
N CYS A 24 10.99 -6.47 11.86
CA CYS A 24 11.34 -7.34 10.74
C CYS A 24 12.31 -6.65 9.77
N VAL A 25 12.14 -5.35 9.51
CA VAL A 25 13.09 -4.57 8.69
C VAL A 25 14.47 -4.51 9.34
N VAL A 26 14.54 -4.15 10.63
CA VAL A 26 15.81 -4.08 11.36
C VAL A 26 16.49 -5.46 11.36
N LEU A 27 15.73 -6.52 11.58
CA LEU A 27 16.23 -7.90 11.54
C LEU A 27 16.74 -8.26 10.14
N SER A 28 15.99 -7.92 9.09
CA SER A 28 16.39 -8.16 7.69
C SER A 28 17.72 -7.47 7.35
N LEU A 29 17.83 -6.18 7.69
CA LEU A 29 19.05 -5.40 7.47
C LEU A 29 20.23 -5.96 8.32
N ALA A 30 19.98 -6.41 9.54
CA ALA A 30 21.01 -7.03 10.37
C ALA A 30 21.50 -8.36 9.78
N ILE A 31 20.61 -9.21 9.29
CA ILE A 31 20.94 -10.47 8.61
C ILE A 31 21.73 -10.18 7.35
N ALA A 32 21.28 -9.26 6.50
CA ALA A 32 21.90 -8.90 5.23
C ALA A 32 23.36 -8.39 5.38
N ASN A 33 23.68 -7.81 6.54
CA ASN A 33 25.00 -7.26 6.84
C ASN A 33 25.77 -8.09 7.88
N SER A 34 25.43 -9.38 7.99
CA SER A 34 26.08 -10.37 8.85
C SER A 34 26.62 -11.53 8.04
N PRO A 35 27.43 -12.44 8.63
CA PRO A 35 27.87 -13.68 7.98
C PRO A 35 26.73 -14.61 7.53
N MET A 36 25.49 -14.35 7.97
CA MET A 36 24.31 -15.13 7.60
C MET A 36 23.68 -14.67 6.27
N ALA A 37 24.15 -13.60 5.64
CA ALA A 37 23.55 -13.00 4.43
C ALA A 37 23.41 -14.01 3.29
N GLU A 38 24.49 -14.75 2.98
CA GLU A 38 24.47 -15.76 1.91
C GLU A 38 23.50 -16.90 2.22
N SER A 39 23.48 -17.40 3.46
CA SER A 39 22.57 -18.47 3.88
C SER A 39 21.10 -18.03 3.82
N PHE A 40 20.82 -16.79 4.18
CA PHE A 40 19.47 -16.24 4.13
C PHE A 40 19.01 -16.03 2.67
N GLN A 41 19.91 -15.53 1.80
CA GLN A 41 19.60 -15.40 0.38
C GLN A 41 19.37 -16.78 -0.26
N ALA A 42 20.22 -17.78 0.05
CA ALA A 42 20.06 -19.15 -0.42
C ALA A 42 18.72 -19.76 0.03
N LEU A 43 18.26 -19.43 1.26
CA LEU A 43 16.93 -19.83 1.74
C LEU A 43 15.82 -19.21 0.90
N LEU A 44 15.90 -17.90 0.58
CA LEU A 44 14.89 -17.20 -0.23
C LEU A 44 14.85 -17.72 -1.67
N ASP A 45 15.99 -18.14 -2.21
CA ASP A 45 16.13 -18.68 -3.57
C ASP A 45 15.79 -20.18 -3.64
N GLN A 46 15.66 -20.86 -2.48
CA GLN A 46 15.30 -22.28 -2.44
C GLN A 46 13.95 -22.52 -3.10
N GLU A 47 13.90 -23.49 -4.00
CA GLU A 47 12.66 -23.89 -4.68
C GLU A 47 11.78 -24.75 -3.76
N VAL A 48 10.53 -24.37 -3.64
CA VAL A 48 9.47 -25.11 -2.95
C VAL A 48 8.34 -25.36 -3.96
N GLY A 49 8.27 -26.56 -4.50
CA GLY A 49 7.40 -26.90 -5.61
C GLY A 49 7.89 -26.23 -6.90
N PRO A 50 7.02 -25.51 -7.64
CA PRO A 50 7.38 -24.89 -8.91
C PRO A 50 8.08 -23.52 -8.79
N TYR A 51 8.21 -22.97 -7.57
CA TYR A 51 8.65 -21.58 -7.37
C TYR A 51 9.59 -21.45 -6.19
N SER A 52 10.43 -20.40 -6.21
CA SER A 52 11.28 -20.03 -5.07
C SER A 52 10.46 -19.49 -3.91
N ILE A 53 11.01 -19.54 -2.69
CA ILE A 53 10.39 -18.98 -1.49
C ILE A 53 10.14 -17.48 -1.70
N SER A 54 11.09 -16.73 -2.28
CA SER A 54 10.92 -15.32 -2.57
C SER A 54 9.73 -15.06 -3.53
N MET A 55 9.52 -15.93 -4.51
CA MET A 55 8.39 -15.82 -5.44
C MET A 55 7.05 -16.12 -4.73
N TRP A 56 6.98 -17.12 -3.86
CA TRP A 56 5.80 -17.36 -3.04
C TRP A 56 5.44 -16.16 -2.16
N ILE A 57 6.46 -15.49 -1.59
CA ILE A 57 6.26 -14.30 -0.77
C ILE A 57 5.76 -13.13 -1.63
N ASN A 58 6.41 -12.86 -2.76
CA ASN A 58 6.14 -11.68 -3.57
C ASN A 58 4.87 -11.78 -4.42
N ASP A 59 4.45 -12.99 -4.80
CA ASP A 59 3.26 -13.20 -5.62
C ASP A 59 2.08 -13.74 -4.80
N ALA A 60 2.23 -14.89 -4.13
CA ALA A 60 1.10 -15.54 -3.48
C ALA A 60 0.69 -14.83 -2.19
N LEU A 61 1.65 -14.48 -1.29
CA LEU A 61 1.30 -13.75 -0.07
C LEU A 61 0.82 -12.33 -0.39
N MET A 62 1.43 -11.67 -1.39
CA MET A 62 0.97 -10.36 -1.82
C MET A 62 -0.40 -10.42 -2.51
N ALA A 63 -0.78 -11.51 -3.18
CA ALA A 63 -2.15 -11.67 -3.68
C ALA A 63 -3.18 -11.72 -2.53
N ILE A 64 -2.82 -12.31 -1.38
CA ILE A 64 -3.68 -12.30 -0.18
C ILE A 64 -3.73 -10.90 0.43
N PHE A 65 -2.61 -10.16 0.45
CA PHE A 65 -2.61 -8.75 0.86
C PHE A 65 -3.53 -7.92 -0.03
N PHE A 66 -3.41 -8.03 -1.34
CA PHE A 66 -4.26 -7.31 -2.28
C PHE A 66 -5.72 -7.77 -2.27
N LEU A 67 -5.99 -9.02 -1.87
CA LEU A 67 -7.35 -9.47 -1.57
C LEU A 67 -7.93 -8.68 -0.39
N LEU A 68 -7.19 -8.52 0.70
CA LEU A 68 -7.63 -7.72 1.84
C LEU A 68 -7.87 -6.26 1.42
N VAL A 69 -6.92 -5.63 0.75
CA VAL A 69 -7.05 -4.25 0.25
C VAL A 69 -8.27 -4.10 -0.66
N GLY A 70 -8.49 -5.03 -1.58
CA GLY A 70 -9.67 -5.02 -2.45
C GLY A 70 -11.00 -5.17 -1.69
N LEU A 71 -11.03 -5.98 -0.61
CA LEU A 71 -12.21 -6.10 0.27
C LEU A 71 -12.46 -4.78 1.03
N GLU A 72 -11.41 -4.14 1.55
CA GLU A 72 -11.47 -2.84 2.21
C GLU A 72 -11.96 -1.76 1.25
N ILE A 73 -11.38 -1.65 0.05
CA ILE A 73 -11.82 -0.72 -0.99
C ILE A 73 -13.31 -0.92 -1.29
N LYS A 74 -13.75 -2.16 -1.53
CA LYS A 74 -15.14 -2.45 -1.83
C LYS A 74 -16.08 -2.10 -0.68
N ARG A 75 -15.67 -2.35 0.56
CA ARG A 75 -16.44 -1.97 1.75
C ARG A 75 -16.56 -0.44 1.87
N GLU A 76 -15.45 0.27 1.70
CA GLU A 76 -15.43 1.74 1.76
C GLU A 76 -16.32 2.39 0.69
N ILE A 77 -16.30 1.86 -0.54
CA ILE A 77 -17.18 2.34 -1.63
C ILE A 77 -18.66 2.08 -1.32
N LEU A 78 -18.99 0.94 -0.70
CA LEU A 78 -20.39 0.55 -0.49
C LEU A 78 -20.98 1.10 0.82
N LYS A 79 -20.18 1.26 1.87
CA LYS A 79 -20.68 1.55 3.24
C LYS A 79 -19.80 2.49 4.05
N GLY A 80 -18.60 2.84 3.56
CA GLY A 80 -17.62 3.66 4.28
C GLY A 80 -17.56 5.12 3.86
N GLU A 81 -16.44 5.76 4.10
CA GLU A 81 -16.18 7.17 3.79
C GLU A 81 -16.23 7.47 2.29
N LEU A 82 -15.98 6.46 1.44
CA LEU A 82 -16.04 6.59 -0.02
C LEU A 82 -17.46 6.37 -0.60
N SER A 83 -18.44 6.05 0.23
CA SER A 83 -19.83 5.81 -0.20
C SER A 83 -20.62 7.10 -0.49
N ASP A 84 -20.27 8.21 0.14
CA ASP A 84 -20.84 9.53 -0.11
C ASP A 84 -19.85 10.40 -0.91
N ILE A 85 -20.29 10.93 -2.04
CA ILE A 85 -19.45 11.71 -2.97
C ILE A 85 -18.83 12.93 -2.29
N ARG A 86 -19.51 13.57 -1.34
CA ARG A 86 -18.99 14.75 -0.64
C ARG A 86 -17.83 14.39 0.29
N SER A 87 -17.97 13.30 1.05
CA SER A 87 -16.93 12.80 1.95
C SER A 87 -15.76 12.21 1.18
N ALA A 88 -16.03 11.49 0.08
CA ALA A 88 -15.04 10.83 -0.76
C ALA A 88 -14.22 11.81 -1.61
N SER A 89 -14.78 12.98 -1.97
CA SER A 89 -14.16 13.89 -2.93
C SER A 89 -12.78 14.37 -2.51
N LEU A 90 -12.56 14.71 -1.24
CA LEU A 90 -11.26 15.19 -0.77
C LEU A 90 -10.19 14.10 -0.78
N PRO A 91 -10.40 12.88 -0.21
CA PRO A 91 -9.44 11.79 -0.30
C PRO A 91 -9.11 11.40 -1.75
N ILE A 92 -10.11 11.35 -2.65
CA ILE A 92 -9.90 10.98 -4.05
C ILE A 92 -9.03 12.01 -4.77
N VAL A 93 -9.38 13.30 -4.67
CA VAL A 93 -8.61 14.36 -5.34
C VAL A 93 -7.21 14.48 -4.76
N ALA A 94 -7.06 14.33 -3.44
CA ALA A 94 -5.78 14.32 -2.77
C ALA A 94 -4.90 13.13 -3.21
N ALA A 95 -5.47 11.94 -3.34
CA ALA A 95 -4.77 10.75 -3.83
C ALA A 95 -4.31 10.89 -5.28
N ILE A 96 -5.17 11.43 -6.16
CA ILE A 96 -4.79 11.73 -7.55
C ILE A 96 -3.57 12.67 -7.59
N GLY A 97 -3.57 13.74 -6.79
CA GLY A 97 -2.42 14.63 -6.65
C GLY A 97 -1.18 13.91 -6.07
N GLY A 98 -1.40 13.08 -5.03
CA GLY A 98 -0.38 12.27 -4.38
C GLY A 98 0.21 11.17 -5.27
N MET A 99 -0.45 10.80 -6.36
CA MET A 99 0.08 9.87 -7.37
C MET A 99 0.76 10.60 -8.53
N ILE A 100 0.10 11.61 -9.11
CA ILE A 100 0.58 12.30 -10.31
C ILE A 100 1.86 13.09 -10.03
N VAL A 101 1.90 13.88 -8.96
CA VAL A 101 3.04 14.77 -8.70
C VAL A 101 4.33 14.00 -8.44
N PRO A 102 4.38 12.95 -7.59
CA PRO A 102 5.57 12.11 -7.44
C PRO A 102 6.00 11.43 -8.74
N ALA A 103 5.05 10.91 -9.50
CA ALA A 103 5.31 10.26 -10.79
C ALA A 103 5.95 11.24 -11.79
N VAL A 104 5.43 12.45 -11.88
CA VAL A 104 5.99 13.52 -12.74
C VAL A 104 7.39 13.91 -12.30
N ILE A 105 7.63 14.13 -11.00
CA ILE A 105 8.95 14.46 -10.47
C ILE A 105 9.95 13.36 -10.83
N PHE A 106 9.61 12.11 -10.56
CA PHE A 106 10.47 10.97 -10.89
C PHE A 106 10.76 10.88 -12.39
N SER A 107 9.72 10.99 -13.22
CA SER A 107 9.84 10.88 -14.68
C SER A 107 10.69 11.99 -15.28
N LEU A 108 10.58 13.23 -14.78
CA LEU A 108 11.40 14.33 -15.24
C LEU A 108 12.89 14.13 -14.90
N LEU A 109 13.20 13.62 -13.72
CA LEU A 109 14.58 13.38 -13.28
C LEU A 109 15.22 12.16 -13.96
N ASN A 110 14.39 11.19 -14.38
CA ASN A 110 14.85 9.92 -14.95
C ASN A 110 14.49 9.75 -16.44
N TYR A 111 14.13 10.85 -17.12
CA TYR A 111 13.80 10.78 -18.54
C TYR A 111 15.01 10.33 -19.36
N GLY A 112 14.82 9.33 -20.22
CA GLY A 112 15.86 8.76 -21.07
C GLY A 112 16.94 7.96 -20.35
N THR A 113 16.79 7.70 -19.04
CA THR A 113 17.67 6.81 -18.26
C THR A 113 17.13 5.37 -18.18
N PRO A 114 17.97 4.37 -17.82
CA PRO A 114 17.50 3.00 -17.55
C PRO A 114 16.49 2.93 -16.40
N TYR A 115 16.43 3.96 -15.56
CA TYR A 115 15.58 4.03 -14.37
C TYR A 115 14.13 4.46 -14.68
N SER A 116 13.85 4.89 -15.91
CA SER A 116 12.56 5.46 -16.32
C SER A 116 11.34 4.57 -15.96
N LYS A 117 11.52 3.24 -15.96
CA LYS A 117 10.46 2.29 -15.58
C LYS A 117 10.04 2.40 -14.10
N GLY A 118 10.85 2.99 -13.23
CA GLY A 118 10.58 3.16 -11.81
C GLY A 118 9.63 4.32 -11.46
N TRP A 119 8.99 4.97 -12.44
CA TRP A 119 8.18 6.17 -12.25
C TRP A 119 7.02 6.01 -11.25
N ALA A 120 6.51 4.80 -11.09
CA ALA A 120 5.44 4.51 -10.15
C ALA A 120 5.92 4.22 -8.71
N ILE A 121 7.22 4.02 -8.49
CA ILE A 121 7.79 3.73 -7.17
C ILE A 121 7.36 4.77 -6.11
N PRO A 122 7.47 6.09 -6.35
CA PRO A 122 7.13 7.09 -5.35
C PRO A 122 5.63 7.41 -5.27
N MET A 123 4.76 6.73 -6.01
CA MET A 123 3.32 6.97 -5.98
C MET A 123 2.63 6.35 -4.75
N ALA A 124 3.09 5.19 -4.31
CA ALA A 124 2.40 4.40 -3.30
C ALA A 124 2.64 4.92 -1.88
N THR A 125 1.63 4.73 -1.02
CA THR A 125 1.69 5.02 0.42
C THR A 125 1.51 3.71 1.18
N ASP A 126 2.36 3.43 2.16
CA ASP A 126 2.19 2.31 3.08
C ASP A 126 1.18 2.68 4.17
N ILE A 127 -0.06 2.17 4.03
CA ILE A 127 -1.15 2.41 4.99
C ILE A 127 -0.76 1.96 6.40
N ALA A 128 -0.23 0.75 6.54
CA ALA A 128 0.04 0.15 7.84
C ALA A 128 1.05 1.00 8.63
N PHE A 129 2.12 1.44 7.95
CA PHE A 129 3.16 2.25 8.56
C PHE A 129 2.69 3.68 8.84
N SER A 130 2.02 4.32 7.89
CA SER A 130 1.50 5.69 8.04
C SER A 130 0.50 5.80 9.19
N LEU A 131 -0.44 4.81 9.30
CA LEU A 131 -1.40 4.75 10.39
C LEU A 131 -0.74 4.39 11.73
N ALA A 132 0.32 3.58 11.73
CA ALA A 132 1.09 3.32 12.94
C ALA A 132 1.72 4.61 13.47
N VAL A 133 2.40 5.38 12.63
CA VAL A 133 3.06 6.64 13.00
C VAL A 133 2.05 7.67 13.53
N ILE A 134 0.94 7.91 12.80
CA ILE A 134 -0.07 8.89 13.27
C ILE A 134 -0.79 8.42 14.54
N SER A 135 -0.89 7.10 14.77
CA SER A 135 -1.49 6.53 15.97
C SER A 135 -0.64 6.73 17.22
N MET A 136 0.69 6.79 17.08
CA MET A 136 1.62 7.10 18.18
C MET A 136 1.41 8.52 18.75
N LEU A 137 0.80 9.43 17.99
CA LEU A 137 0.43 10.78 18.45
C LEU A 137 -0.82 10.80 19.36
N GLY A 138 -1.47 9.66 19.51
CA GLY A 138 -2.59 9.48 20.44
C GLY A 138 -3.80 10.37 20.12
N ARG A 139 -4.34 11.03 21.16
CA ARG A 139 -5.53 11.89 21.07
C ARG A 139 -5.25 13.28 20.53
N GLY A 140 -4.00 13.64 20.32
CA GLY A 140 -3.62 14.98 19.93
C GLY A 140 -3.91 15.32 18.47
N VAL A 141 -4.11 14.32 17.60
CA VAL A 141 -4.49 14.53 16.20
C VAL A 141 -5.99 14.26 16.05
N PRO A 142 -6.76 15.16 15.40
CA PRO A 142 -8.18 14.95 15.13
C PRO A 142 -8.44 13.59 14.46
N ILE A 143 -9.47 12.88 14.92
CA ILE A 143 -9.85 11.57 14.37
C ILE A 143 -10.15 11.68 12.87
N ALA A 144 -10.77 12.78 12.44
CA ALA A 144 -11.08 13.01 11.03
C ALA A 144 -9.82 13.04 10.14
N ILE A 145 -8.67 13.50 10.65
CA ILE A 145 -7.38 13.45 9.91
C ILE A 145 -6.87 12.02 9.77
N LYS A 146 -7.04 11.18 10.80
CA LYS A 146 -6.65 9.76 10.73
C LYS A 146 -7.53 8.99 9.73
N VAL A 147 -8.83 9.27 9.74
CA VAL A 147 -9.80 8.72 8.78
C VAL A 147 -9.47 9.19 7.36
N PHE A 148 -9.16 10.47 7.19
CA PHE A 148 -8.74 11.02 5.91
C PHE A 148 -7.47 10.36 5.37
N LEU A 149 -6.44 10.17 6.22
CA LEU A 149 -5.21 9.46 5.83
C LEU A 149 -5.51 8.01 5.41
N ALA A 150 -6.37 7.31 6.15
CA ALA A 150 -6.79 5.95 5.78
C ALA A 150 -7.52 5.92 4.43
N ALA A 151 -8.51 6.79 4.23
CA ALA A 151 -9.26 6.88 2.98
C ALA A 151 -8.36 7.27 1.79
N LEU A 152 -7.44 8.22 1.99
CA LEU A 152 -6.45 8.61 0.98
C LEU A 152 -5.58 7.44 0.57
N SER A 153 -5.03 6.69 1.54
CA SER A 153 -4.16 5.56 1.25
C SER A 153 -4.90 4.40 0.56
N ILE A 154 -6.18 4.17 0.89
CA ILE A 154 -7.03 3.20 0.18
C ILE A 154 -7.19 3.58 -1.29
N VAL A 155 -7.37 4.86 -1.60
CA VAL A 155 -7.48 5.34 -2.99
C VAL A 155 -6.12 5.29 -3.69
N ASP A 156 -5.02 5.59 -2.99
CA ASP A 156 -3.65 5.43 -3.49
C ASP A 156 -3.38 3.97 -3.88
N ASP A 157 -3.77 3.01 -3.05
CA ASP A 157 -3.58 1.58 -3.33
C ASP A 157 -4.41 1.13 -4.53
N LEU A 158 -5.65 1.62 -4.66
CA LEU A 158 -6.46 1.37 -5.86
C LEU A 158 -5.75 1.91 -7.12
N GLY A 159 -5.21 3.12 -7.05
CA GLY A 159 -4.44 3.73 -8.13
C GLY A 159 -3.18 2.93 -8.47
N ALA A 160 -2.44 2.47 -7.46
CA ALA A 160 -1.26 1.63 -7.63
C ALA A 160 -1.61 0.30 -8.32
N ILE A 161 -2.71 -0.35 -7.93
CA ILE A 161 -3.20 -1.59 -8.56
C ILE A 161 -3.50 -1.37 -10.04
N VAL A 162 -4.19 -0.26 -10.39
CA VAL A 162 -4.50 0.08 -11.79
C VAL A 162 -3.21 0.33 -12.58
N VAL A 163 -2.26 1.05 -12.00
CA VAL A 163 -0.96 1.32 -12.63
C VAL A 163 -0.18 0.03 -12.85
N ILE A 164 -0.12 -0.87 -11.86
CA ILE A 164 0.54 -2.17 -11.99
C ILE A 164 -0.11 -2.98 -13.12
N ALA A 165 -1.43 -3.03 -13.16
CA ALA A 165 -2.17 -3.77 -14.18
C ALA A 165 -1.92 -3.29 -15.62
N LEU A 166 -1.76 -1.97 -15.81
CA LEU A 166 -1.64 -1.36 -17.14
C LEU A 166 -0.20 -1.22 -17.63
N PHE A 167 0.75 -0.97 -16.73
CA PHE A 167 2.12 -0.58 -17.11
C PHE A 167 3.19 -1.61 -16.76
N TYR A 168 2.91 -2.57 -15.88
CA TYR A 168 3.87 -3.59 -15.44
C TYR A 168 3.48 -5.00 -15.88
N THR A 169 2.77 -5.11 -17.00
CA THR A 169 2.39 -6.38 -17.63
C THR A 169 3.50 -6.82 -18.56
N ASP A 170 3.93 -8.08 -18.44
CA ASP A 170 4.86 -8.74 -19.37
C ASP A 170 4.14 -9.20 -20.66
N ALA A 171 4.78 -10.09 -21.43
CA ALA A 171 4.17 -10.66 -22.64
C ALA A 171 2.87 -11.41 -22.33
N ILE A 172 1.78 -11.02 -23.01
CA ILE A 172 0.45 -11.56 -22.74
C ILE A 172 0.27 -12.95 -23.39
N HIS A 173 -0.08 -13.93 -22.56
CA HIS A 173 -0.50 -15.27 -22.97
C HIS A 173 -2.04 -15.35 -23.02
N TRP A 174 -2.60 -15.18 -24.21
CA TRP A 174 -4.05 -15.08 -24.41
C TRP A 174 -4.85 -16.28 -23.91
N SER A 175 -4.30 -17.50 -23.95
CA SER A 175 -4.97 -18.71 -23.44
C SER A 175 -5.26 -18.61 -21.95
N TYR A 176 -4.26 -18.22 -21.14
CA TYR A 176 -4.43 -18.08 -19.70
C TYR A 176 -5.30 -16.87 -19.33
N LEU A 177 -5.26 -15.81 -20.15
CA LEU A 177 -6.16 -14.67 -19.97
C LEU A 177 -7.61 -15.06 -20.23
N LEU A 178 -7.87 -15.89 -21.23
CA LEU A 178 -9.20 -16.43 -21.50
C LEU A 178 -9.71 -17.32 -20.36
N TYR A 179 -8.84 -18.21 -19.81
CA TYR A 179 -9.19 -19.00 -18.64
C TYR A 179 -9.49 -18.12 -17.43
N SER A 180 -8.69 -17.08 -17.18
CA SER A 180 -8.95 -16.08 -16.13
C SER A 180 -10.30 -15.41 -16.33
N GLY A 181 -10.65 -15.00 -17.54
CA GLY A 181 -11.95 -14.44 -17.88
C GLY A 181 -13.12 -15.41 -17.59
N GLY A 182 -12.96 -16.68 -17.92
CA GLY A 182 -13.93 -17.73 -17.58
C GLY A 182 -14.12 -17.89 -16.06
N ILE A 183 -13.03 -17.91 -15.29
CA ILE A 183 -13.09 -18.00 -13.83
C ILE A 183 -13.78 -16.75 -13.24
N ILE A 184 -13.48 -15.57 -13.75
CA ILE A 184 -14.14 -14.32 -13.32
C ILE A 184 -15.64 -14.38 -13.62
N ALA A 185 -16.04 -14.87 -14.78
CA ALA A 185 -17.45 -15.04 -15.14
C ALA A 185 -18.18 -15.99 -14.16
N VAL A 186 -17.52 -17.11 -13.77
CA VAL A 186 -18.05 -18.03 -12.76
C VAL A 186 -18.16 -17.36 -11.39
N LEU A 187 -17.15 -16.59 -10.96
CA LEU A 187 -17.18 -15.83 -9.70
C LEU A 187 -18.33 -14.82 -9.69
N CYS A 188 -18.54 -14.09 -10.79
CA CYS A 188 -19.65 -13.16 -10.94
C CYS A 188 -21.00 -13.89 -10.91
N LEU A 189 -21.10 -15.07 -11.53
CA LEU A 189 -22.29 -15.90 -11.52
C LEU A 189 -22.61 -16.39 -10.11
N LEU A 190 -21.61 -16.85 -9.35
CA LEU A 190 -21.78 -17.22 -7.93
C LEU A 190 -22.32 -16.07 -7.09
N ASN A 191 -21.79 -14.84 -7.32
CA ASN A 191 -22.29 -13.64 -6.65
C ASN A 191 -23.74 -13.34 -7.06
N TYR A 192 -24.07 -13.41 -8.35
CA TYR A 192 -25.42 -13.21 -8.86
C TYR A 192 -26.41 -14.22 -8.28
N LEU A 193 -26.02 -15.49 -8.19
CA LEU A 193 -26.79 -16.57 -7.54
C LEU A 193 -26.82 -16.46 -6.01
N LYS A 194 -26.21 -15.41 -5.45
CA LYS A 194 -26.17 -15.14 -4.01
C LYS A 194 -25.54 -16.28 -3.18
N VAL A 195 -24.59 -17.00 -3.75
CA VAL A 195 -23.82 -18.03 -3.04
C VAL A 195 -22.95 -17.32 -1.98
N ARG A 196 -23.14 -17.66 -0.70
CA ARG A 196 -22.49 -16.98 0.43
C ARG A 196 -21.34 -17.77 1.06
N LYS A 197 -21.05 -18.97 0.57
CA LYS A 197 -19.96 -19.81 1.07
C LYS A 197 -18.63 -19.30 0.51
N ILE A 198 -17.82 -18.71 1.38
CA ILE A 198 -16.51 -18.08 1.05
C ILE A 198 -15.56 -19.09 0.39
N VAL A 199 -15.61 -20.37 0.80
CA VAL A 199 -14.73 -21.44 0.30
C VAL A 199 -14.76 -21.56 -1.24
N PHE A 200 -15.92 -21.44 -1.89
CA PHE A 200 -16.01 -21.51 -3.34
C PHE A 200 -15.27 -20.35 -4.04
N TYR A 201 -15.35 -19.16 -3.45
CA TYR A 201 -14.63 -17.99 -3.95
C TYR A 201 -13.11 -18.15 -3.79
N LEU A 202 -12.66 -18.66 -2.62
CA LEU A 202 -11.24 -18.88 -2.36
C LEU A 202 -10.64 -19.96 -3.27
N LEU A 203 -11.35 -21.06 -3.50
CA LEU A 203 -10.88 -22.10 -4.43
C LEU A 203 -10.74 -21.57 -5.87
N LEU A 204 -11.74 -20.84 -6.37
CA LEU A 204 -11.66 -20.17 -7.66
C LEU A 204 -10.63 -19.06 -7.68
N GLY A 205 -10.42 -18.37 -6.54
CA GLY A 205 -9.38 -17.36 -6.37
C GLY A 205 -7.96 -17.92 -6.54
N VAL A 206 -7.68 -19.12 -6.02
CA VAL A 206 -6.39 -19.80 -6.23
C VAL A 206 -6.20 -20.16 -7.71
N LEU A 207 -7.23 -20.67 -8.37
CA LEU A 207 -7.18 -20.95 -9.81
C LEU A 207 -7.00 -19.67 -10.63
N LEU A 208 -7.69 -18.59 -10.24
CA LEU A 208 -7.52 -17.27 -10.89
C LEU A 208 -6.10 -16.76 -10.74
N TRP A 209 -5.52 -16.84 -9.51
CA TRP A 209 -4.13 -16.46 -9.26
C TRP A 209 -3.17 -17.24 -10.16
N TYR A 210 -3.33 -18.56 -10.25
CA TYR A 210 -2.51 -19.42 -11.09
C TYR A 210 -2.61 -19.04 -12.59
N CYS A 211 -3.82 -18.82 -13.08
CA CYS A 211 -4.02 -18.40 -14.48
C CYS A 211 -3.46 -17.01 -14.75
N MET A 212 -3.64 -16.05 -13.83
CA MET A 212 -3.09 -14.70 -13.93
C MET A 212 -1.57 -14.73 -13.95
N HIS A 213 -0.94 -15.53 -13.07
CA HIS A 213 0.52 -15.68 -13.03
C HIS A 213 1.10 -16.14 -14.39
N HIS A 214 0.42 -17.07 -15.08
CA HIS A 214 0.86 -17.56 -16.39
C HIS A 214 0.36 -16.71 -17.57
N SER A 215 -0.49 -15.72 -17.32
CA SER A 215 -1.02 -14.84 -18.37
C SER A 215 -0.09 -13.70 -18.76
N GLY A 216 0.96 -13.43 -17.95
CA GLY A 216 1.83 -12.27 -18.07
C GLY A 216 1.32 -11.02 -17.35
N ILE A 217 0.09 -11.08 -16.83
CA ILE A 217 -0.44 -10.03 -15.94
C ILE A 217 -0.05 -10.37 -14.49
N HIS A 218 0.25 -9.35 -13.68
CA HIS A 218 0.66 -9.57 -12.30
C HIS A 218 -0.36 -10.40 -11.51
N ALA A 219 0.11 -11.51 -10.94
CA ALA A 219 -0.72 -12.48 -10.22
C ALA A 219 -1.46 -11.87 -9.01
N THR A 220 -0.88 -10.84 -8.40
CA THR A 220 -1.48 -10.13 -7.26
C THR A 220 -2.82 -9.46 -7.56
N ILE A 221 -3.07 -9.10 -8.84
CA ILE A 221 -4.35 -8.53 -9.30
C ILE A 221 -5.51 -9.52 -9.13
N ALA A 222 -5.23 -10.82 -9.16
CA ALA A 222 -6.24 -11.84 -8.91
C ALA A 222 -6.92 -11.67 -7.53
N GLY A 223 -6.14 -11.26 -6.50
CA GLY A 223 -6.68 -10.97 -5.18
C GLY A 223 -7.71 -9.84 -5.21
N VAL A 224 -7.40 -8.76 -5.92
CA VAL A 224 -8.32 -7.60 -6.06
C VAL A 224 -9.59 -7.99 -6.83
N ILE A 225 -9.44 -8.68 -7.97
CA ILE A 225 -10.58 -9.15 -8.76
C ILE A 225 -11.48 -10.05 -7.91
N LEU A 226 -10.89 -10.99 -7.16
CA LEU A 226 -11.62 -11.85 -6.25
C LEU A 226 -12.41 -11.04 -5.21
N ALA A 227 -11.79 -10.03 -4.60
CA ALA A 227 -12.45 -9.14 -3.65
C ALA A 227 -13.68 -8.45 -4.25
N PHE A 228 -13.55 -7.92 -5.47
CA PHE A 228 -14.66 -7.26 -6.16
C PHE A 228 -15.79 -8.22 -6.54
N THR A 229 -15.53 -9.53 -6.68
CA THR A 229 -16.57 -10.53 -6.92
C THR A 229 -17.24 -11.02 -5.64
N MET A 230 -16.68 -10.79 -4.43
CA MET A 230 -17.25 -11.24 -3.15
C MET A 230 -18.62 -10.60 -2.84
N PRO A 231 -19.62 -11.34 -2.34
CA PRO A 231 -20.92 -10.80 -1.96
C PRO A 231 -20.82 -9.83 -0.77
N ALA A 232 -21.31 -8.60 -0.94
CA ALA A 232 -21.36 -7.57 0.10
C ALA A 232 -22.71 -7.52 0.86
N ASN A 233 -23.72 -8.26 0.38
CA ASN A 233 -25.06 -8.27 0.98
C ASN A 233 -25.08 -9.11 2.24
N ALA A 234 -25.47 -8.51 3.36
CA ALA A 234 -25.65 -9.17 4.63
C ALA A 234 -27.10 -9.64 4.82
N GLU A 235 -27.32 -10.75 5.54
CA GLU A 235 -28.62 -11.07 6.13
C GLU A 235 -28.87 -10.16 7.34
N LYS A 236 -30.15 -9.91 7.67
CA LYS A 236 -30.49 -9.12 8.85
C LYS A 236 -29.76 -9.66 10.09
N GLY A 237 -28.95 -8.81 10.71
CA GLY A 237 -28.19 -9.14 11.93
C GLY A 237 -26.91 -9.96 11.74
N LYS A 238 -26.47 -10.27 10.51
CA LYS A 238 -25.22 -11.00 10.23
C LYS A 238 -24.26 -10.18 9.39
N LYS A 239 -22.95 -10.41 9.59
CA LYS A 239 -21.91 -9.85 8.70
C LYS A 239 -21.99 -10.48 7.31
N SER A 240 -21.75 -9.69 6.25
CA SER A 240 -21.66 -10.19 4.88
C SER A 240 -20.44 -11.11 4.70
N PRO A 241 -20.40 -11.96 3.64
CA PRO A 241 -19.20 -12.74 3.32
C PRO A 241 -17.95 -11.88 3.14
N LEU A 242 -18.09 -10.71 2.50
CA LEU A 242 -17.02 -9.70 2.36
C LEU A 242 -16.48 -9.28 3.73
N GLU A 243 -17.35 -8.82 4.65
CA GLU A 243 -16.94 -8.35 5.98
C GLU A 243 -16.34 -9.46 6.85
N LYS A 244 -16.80 -10.71 6.68
CA LYS A 244 -16.23 -11.88 7.39
C LYS A 244 -14.82 -12.17 6.92
N LEU A 245 -14.59 -12.18 5.61
CA LEU A 245 -13.28 -12.47 5.03
C LEU A 245 -12.30 -11.35 5.31
N GLU A 246 -12.71 -10.09 5.14
CA GLU A 246 -11.92 -8.91 5.51
C GLU A 246 -11.43 -9.01 6.96
N HIS A 247 -12.35 -9.23 7.91
CA HIS A 247 -11.99 -9.33 9.32
C HIS A 247 -11.09 -10.53 9.64
N ALA A 248 -11.26 -11.66 8.93
CA ALA A 248 -10.43 -12.85 9.11
C ALA A 248 -9.00 -12.62 8.57
N LEU A 249 -8.84 -11.81 7.50
CA LEU A 249 -7.55 -11.54 6.87
C LEU A 249 -6.74 -10.43 7.56
N GLN A 250 -7.36 -9.53 8.32
CA GLN A 250 -6.65 -8.41 8.97
C GLN A 250 -5.48 -8.85 9.85
N ILE A 251 -5.66 -9.91 10.67
CA ILE A 251 -4.59 -10.41 11.55
C ILE A 251 -3.51 -11.13 10.75
N PRO A 252 -3.80 -12.14 9.91
CA PRO A 252 -2.77 -12.79 9.10
C PRO A 252 -1.98 -11.81 8.22
N VAL A 253 -2.65 -10.87 7.58
CA VAL A 253 -1.98 -9.90 6.72
C VAL A 253 -1.08 -8.97 7.53
N GLY A 254 -1.59 -8.36 8.59
CA GLY A 254 -0.82 -7.38 9.38
C GLY A 254 0.31 -7.99 10.21
N TYR A 255 0.17 -9.24 10.69
CA TYR A 255 1.13 -9.84 11.62
C TYR A 255 1.97 -10.96 11.02
N ILE A 256 1.66 -11.46 9.82
CA ILE A 256 2.43 -12.52 9.16
C ILE A 256 2.85 -12.06 7.77
N ILE A 257 1.92 -11.75 6.87
CA ILE A 257 2.22 -11.51 5.45
C ILE A 257 3.10 -10.29 5.27
N MET A 258 2.70 -9.14 5.81
CA MET A 258 3.48 -7.91 5.68
C MET A 258 4.85 -7.97 6.38
N PRO A 259 4.98 -8.52 7.61
CA PRO A 259 6.28 -8.75 8.23
C PRO A 259 7.18 -9.71 7.46
N VAL A 260 6.65 -10.81 6.92
CA VAL A 260 7.41 -11.76 6.09
C VAL A 260 7.85 -11.10 4.78
N PHE A 261 6.95 -10.35 4.12
CA PHE A 261 7.29 -9.58 2.93
C PHE A 261 8.41 -8.57 3.21
N ALA A 262 8.31 -7.82 4.31
CA ALA A 262 9.34 -6.86 4.70
C ALA A 262 10.68 -7.57 4.99
N LEU A 263 10.66 -8.68 5.76
CA LEU A 263 11.85 -9.46 6.08
C LEU A 263 12.56 -9.96 4.81
N ALA A 264 11.81 -10.47 3.85
CA ALA A 264 12.37 -11.01 2.60
C ALA A 264 12.90 -9.92 1.65
N ASN A 265 12.25 -8.76 1.62
CA ASN A 265 12.51 -7.74 0.59
C ASN A 265 13.33 -6.54 1.06
N THR A 266 13.61 -6.39 2.35
CA THR A 266 14.56 -5.40 2.88
C THR A 266 15.95 -5.98 3.15
N ASN A 267 16.24 -7.16 2.60
CA ASN A 267 17.54 -7.82 2.65
C ASN A 267 18.55 -7.07 1.76
N ILE A 268 19.03 -5.93 2.25
CA ILE A 268 19.94 -5.05 1.52
C ILE A 268 21.31 -5.14 2.16
N THR A 269 22.28 -5.69 1.43
CA THR A 269 23.67 -5.68 1.84
C THR A 269 24.27 -4.30 1.59
N TYR A 270 24.81 -3.66 2.62
CA TYR A 270 25.46 -2.36 2.49
C TYR A 270 26.73 -2.51 1.65
N LYS A 271 26.82 -1.77 0.56
CA LYS A 271 27.98 -1.64 -0.30
C LYS A 271 28.53 -0.22 -0.24
N SER A 272 29.87 -0.06 -0.31
CA SER A 272 30.47 1.27 -0.46
C SER A 272 29.91 1.92 -1.73
N GLY A 273 29.44 3.19 -1.62
CA GLY A 273 28.78 3.89 -2.72
C GLY A 273 27.25 3.92 -2.66
N MET A 274 26.59 3.20 -1.75
CA MET A 274 25.13 3.27 -1.63
C MET A 274 24.63 4.63 -1.14
N ILE A 275 25.41 5.31 -0.28
CA ILE A 275 25.08 6.67 0.16
C ILE A 275 25.22 7.64 -1.01
N GLU A 276 26.29 7.51 -1.80
CA GLU A 276 26.48 8.28 -3.03
C GLU A 276 25.37 7.95 -4.05
N GLY A 277 24.88 6.71 -4.07
CA GLY A 277 23.76 6.27 -4.89
C GLY A 277 22.45 7.00 -4.61
N LEU A 278 22.26 7.56 -3.40
CA LEU A 278 21.14 8.45 -3.11
C LEU A 278 21.18 9.75 -3.93
N SER A 279 22.37 10.18 -4.37
CA SER A 279 22.56 11.33 -5.25
C SER A 279 22.40 10.98 -6.74
N SER A 280 22.22 9.71 -7.09
CA SER A 280 21.87 9.29 -8.45
C SER A 280 20.49 9.79 -8.84
N SER A 281 20.20 9.88 -10.15
CA SER A 281 18.85 10.29 -10.61
C SER A 281 17.75 9.35 -10.11
N LEU A 282 18.02 8.04 -9.93
CA LEU A 282 17.13 7.08 -9.29
C LEU A 282 16.88 7.45 -7.82
N GLY A 283 17.96 7.60 -7.04
CA GLY A 283 17.86 7.91 -5.61
C GLY A 283 17.15 9.23 -5.35
N VAL A 284 17.57 10.29 -6.03
CA VAL A 284 16.95 11.62 -5.95
C VAL A 284 15.48 11.56 -6.38
N GLY A 285 15.18 10.85 -7.48
CA GLY A 285 13.81 10.70 -7.99
C GLY A 285 12.88 10.03 -6.98
N VAL A 286 13.33 8.97 -6.31
CA VAL A 286 12.55 8.28 -5.27
C VAL A 286 12.38 9.17 -4.04
N VAL A 287 13.48 9.75 -3.52
CA VAL A 287 13.44 10.56 -2.28
C VAL A 287 12.60 11.82 -2.47
N LEU A 288 12.83 12.58 -3.54
CA LEU A 288 12.04 13.78 -3.82
C LEU A 288 10.59 13.44 -4.16
N GLY A 289 10.34 12.36 -4.91
CA GLY A 289 9.00 11.92 -5.23
C GLY A 289 8.20 11.56 -3.97
N LEU A 290 8.76 10.75 -3.06
CA LEU A 290 8.10 10.36 -1.82
C LEU A 290 7.93 11.53 -0.84
N ILE A 291 8.95 12.36 -0.63
CA ILE A 291 8.87 13.43 0.38
C ILE A 291 8.17 14.66 -0.20
N LEU A 292 8.73 15.27 -1.24
CA LEU A 292 8.19 16.51 -1.80
C LEU A 292 6.99 16.26 -2.71
N GLY A 293 7.06 15.21 -3.53
CA GLY A 293 5.98 14.88 -4.46
C GLY A 293 4.67 14.57 -3.73
N LYS A 294 4.69 13.72 -2.72
CA LYS A 294 3.52 13.42 -1.89
C LYS A 294 3.05 14.65 -1.11
N LEU A 295 3.97 15.35 -0.46
CA LEU A 295 3.65 16.57 0.28
C LEU A 295 2.93 17.60 -0.61
N VAL A 296 3.53 17.93 -1.74
CA VAL A 296 2.98 18.93 -2.67
C VAL A 296 1.71 18.40 -3.34
N GLY A 297 1.74 17.18 -3.87
CA GLY A 297 0.61 16.59 -4.60
C GLY A 297 -0.66 16.51 -3.76
N ILE A 298 -0.58 15.92 -2.58
CA ILE A 298 -1.72 15.79 -1.66
C ILE A 298 -2.26 17.16 -1.25
N ASN A 299 -1.38 18.09 -0.86
CA ASN A 299 -1.82 19.39 -0.36
C ASN A 299 -2.31 20.33 -1.46
N LEU A 300 -1.63 20.40 -2.60
CA LEU A 300 -2.02 21.25 -3.72
C LEU A 300 -3.40 20.85 -4.28
N PHE A 301 -3.60 19.56 -4.52
CA PHE A 301 -4.86 19.06 -5.06
C PHE A 301 -6.00 19.21 -4.03
N SER A 302 -5.73 18.95 -2.75
CA SER A 302 -6.68 19.24 -1.67
C SER A 302 -7.03 20.72 -1.61
N TYR A 303 -6.04 21.62 -1.74
CA TYR A 303 -6.27 23.07 -1.73
C TYR A 303 -7.15 23.50 -2.91
N ILE A 304 -6.85 22.99 -4.11
CA ILE A 304 -7.66 23.27 -5.31
C ILE A 304 -9.10 22.78 -5.11
N ALA A 305 -9.31 21.55 -4.61
CA ALA A 305 -10.64 20.98 -4.37
C ALA A 305 -11.46 21.82 -3.37
N VAL A 306 -10.83 22.27 -2.28
CA VAL A 306 -11.47 23.10 -1.27
C VAL A 306 -11.76 24.51 -1.82
N LYS A 307 -10.83 25.11 -2.57
CA LYS A 307 -11.01 26.42 -3.19
C LYS A 307 -12.13 26.44 -4.24
N LEU A 308 -12.26 25.37 -5.01
CA LEU A 308 -13.34 25.16 -5.99
C LEU A 308 -14.66 24.73 -5.32
N LYS A 309 -14.70 24.62 -4.00
CA LYS A 309 -15.90 24.18 -3.23
C LYS A 309 -16.40 22.77 -3.61
N ILE A 310 -15.53 21.94 -4.19
CA ILE A 310 -15.81 20.53 -4.49
C ILE A 310 -15.79 19.71 -3.18
N SER A 311 -14.92 20.10 -2.25
CA SER A 311 -14.71 19.42 -0.96
C SER A 311 -14.55 20.42 0.18
N THR A 312 -14.57 19.89 1.40
CA THR A 312 -14.26 20.65 2.63
C THR A 312 -13.14 19.96 3.40
N LEU A 313 -12.40 20.72 4.20
CA LEU A 313 -11.41 20.14 5.10
C LEU A 313 -12.06 19.17 6.09
N PRO A 314 -11.35 18.11 6.53
CA PRO A 314 -11.85 17.22 7.57
C PRO A 314 -12.21 17.99 8.85
N HIS A 315 -13.25 17.53 9.54
CA HIS A 315 -13.76 18.23 10.73
C HIS A 315 -12.66 18.46 11.78
N ALA A 316 -12.66 19.63 12.41
CA ALA A 316 -11.68 20.06 13.40
C ALA A 316 -10.22 20.03 12.92
N SER A 317 -9.98 20.13 11.60
CA SER A 317 -8.62 20.14 11.02
C SER A 317 -8.23 21.51 10.49
N ARG A 318 -6.93 21.71 10.32
CA ARG A 318 -6.30 22.90 9.72
C ARG A 318 -5.32 22.46 8.65
N TRP A 319 -4.92 23.36 7.76
CA TRP A 319 -3.95 23.08 6.69
C TRP A 319 -2.63 22.48 7.20
N ILE A 320 -2.21 22.83 8.41
CA ILE A 320 -0.99 22.26 9.03
C ILE A 320 -1.13 20.76 9.28
N HIS A 321 -2.36 20.26 9.57
CA HIS A 321 -2.62 18.83 9.69
C HIS A 321 -2.55 18.15 8.32
N MET A 322 -3.02 18.81 7.25
CA MET A 322 -2.94 18.31 5.88
C MET A 322 -1.48 18.22 5.41
N ILE A 323 -0.63 19.19 5.77
CA ILE A 323 0.82 19.14 5.52
C ILE A 323 1.43 17.91 6.22
N GLY A 324 1.04 17.66 7.48
CA GLY A 324 1.48 16.45 8.20
C GLY A 324 1.03 15.16 7.53
N VAL A 325 -0.21 15.11 7.03
CA VAL A 325 -0.71 13.96 6.24
C VAL A 325 0.08 13.81 4.94
N GLY A 326 0.37 14.90 4.24
CA GLY A 326 1.18 14.87 3.01
C GLY A 326 2.58 14.28 3.23
N LEU A 327 3.21 14.60 4.38
CA LEU A 327 4.47 13.99 4.79
C LEU A 327 4.32 12.50 5.12
N LEU A 328 3.30 12.13 5.92
CA LEU A 328 3.04 10.72 6.24
C LEU A 328 2.64 9.88 5.01
N GLY A 329 1.99 10.49 4.03
CA GLY A 329 1.73 9.87 2.72
C GLY A 329 3.01 9.55 1.94
N GLY A 330 4.12 10.24 2.24
CA GLY A 330 5.45 9.93 1.71
C GLY A 330 6.11 8.66 2.30
N ILE A 331 5.49 7.99 3.26
CA ILE A 331 5.92 6.68 3.72
C ILE A 331 5.48 5.64 2.68
N GLY A 332 6.33 5.37 1.70
CA GLY A 332 6.01 4.41 0.63
C GLY A 332 6.33 2.96 0.97
N PHE A 333 7.34 2.77 1.78
CA PHE A 333 7.94 1.54 2.33
C PHE A 333 7.56 0.25 1.57
N THR A 334 6.70 -0.64 2.14
CA THR A 334 6.41 -1.96 1.56
C THR A 334 5.79 -1.87 0.17
N MET A 335 4.91 -0.92 -0.07
CA MET A 335 4.26 -0.73 -1.36
C MET A 335 5.22 -0.18 -2.43
N SER A 336 6.07 0.79 -2.08
CA SER A 336 7.12 1.27 -2.99
C SER A 336 8.17 0.20 -3.27
N ILE A 337 8.54 -0.63 -2.28
CA ILE A 337 9.43 -1.79 -2.48
C ILE A 337 8.78 -2.78 -3.43
N PHE A 338 7.51 -3.11 -3.25
CA PHE A 338 6.78 -3.99 -4.16
C PHE A 338 6.81 -3.47 -5.60
N ILE A 339 6.51 -2.19 -5.81
CA ILE A 339 6.57 -1.58 -7.15
C ILE A 339 8.01 -1.57 -7.69
N SER A 340 9.04 -1.40 -6.86
CA SER A 340 10.44 -1.44 -7.32
C SER A 340 10.85 -2.83 -7.83
N LEU A 341 10.36 -3.90 -7.21
CA LEU A 341 10.56 -5.28 -7.67
C LEU A 341 9.92 -5.52 -9.05
N LEU A 342 8.78 -4.88 -9.32
CA LEU A 342 8.10 -4.95 -10.60
C LEU A 342 8.77 -4.09 -11.68
N SER A 343 9.37 -2.95 -11.26
CA SER A 343 9.99 -1.97 -12.16
C SER A 343 11.33 -2.44 -12.71
N PHE A 344 12.11 -3.14 -11.90
CA PHE A 344 13.50 -3.51 -12.22
C PHE A 344 13.70 -5.01 -12.12
N LYS A 345 14.38 -5.59 -13.13
CA LYS A 345 14.79 -7.00 -13.14
C LYS A 345 16.18 -7.20 -12.53
N GLU A 346 17.02 -6.17 -12.56
CA GLU A 346 18.39 -6.20 -12.04
C GLU A 346 18.40 -5.97 -10.54
N HIS A 347 19.03 -6.90 -9.79
CA HIS A 347 19.13 -6.84 -8.34
C HIS A 347 19.79 -5.54 -7.82
N GLU A 348 20.80 -5.03 -8.55
CA GLU A 348 21.47 -3.78 -8.16
C GLU A 348 20.55 -2.58 -8.19
N LEU A 349 19.68 -2.48 -9.19
CA LEU A 349 18.69 -1.41 -9.30
C LEU A 349 17.59 -1.55 -8.24
N GLN A 350 17.18 -2.79 -7.96
CA GLN A 350 16.24 -3.07 -6.87
C GLN A 350 16.81 -2.64 -5.53
N ASP A 351 18.06 -3.00 -5.22
CA ASP A 351 18.71 -2.66 -3.95
C ASP A 351 18.90 -1.14 -3.81
N ALA A 352 19.32 -0.45 -4.87
CA ALA A 352 19.42 1.00 -4.89
C ALA A 352 18.06 1.67 -4.65
N ALA A 353 17.00 1.20 -5.32
CA ALA A 353 15.65 1.71 -5.13
C ALA A 353 15.15 1.44 -3.70
N LYS A 354 15.31 0.23 -3.18
CA LYS A 354 14.93 -0.15 -1.81
C LYS A 354 15.62 0.72 -0.77
N PHE A 355 16.93 0.99 -0.93
CA PHE A 355 17.68 1.85 -0.03
C PHE A 355 17.15 3.29 -0.05
N ALA A 356 16.86 3.85 -1.23
CA ALA A 356 16.25 5.15 -1.37
C ALA A 356 14.85 5.23 -0.77
N ILE A 357 14.02 4.18 -0.97
CA ILE A 357 12.66 4.06 -0.40
C ILE A 357 12.72 4.04 1.13
N LEU A 358 13.60 3.22 1.72
CA LEU A 358 13.76 3.16 3.17
C LEU A 358 14.17 4.52 3.75
N THR A 359 15.17 5.15 3.14
CA THR A 359 15.65 6.49 3.53
C THR A 359 14.54 7.52 3.47
N ALA A 360 13.80 7.58 2.35
CA ALA A 360 12.70 8.50 2.16
C ALA A 360 11.56 8.26 3.16
N SER A 361 11.19 6.99 3.40
CA SER A 361 10.11 6.61 4.31
C SER A 361 10.42 6.97 5.77
N ILE A 362 11.66 6.77 6.21
CA ILE A 362 12.11 7.17 7.55
C ILE A 362 12.06 8.68 7.69
N LEU A 363 12.58 9.43 6.72
CA LEU A 363 12.57 10.89 6.73
C LEU A 363 11.15 11.45 6.69
N ALA A 364 10.29 10.96 5.81
CA ALA A 364 8.91 11.37 5.68
C ALA A 364 8.11 11.10 6.98
N GLY A 365 8.28 9.91 7.56
CA GLY A 365 7.66 9.53 8.83
C GLY A 365 8.12 10.39 9.99
N ALA A 366 9.42 10.63 10.12
CA ALA A 366 9.99 11.47 11.17
C ALA A 366 9.51 12.93 11.05
N LEU A 367 9.58 13.53 9.86
CA LEU A 367 9.11 14.88 9.60
C LEU A 367 7.62 15.04 9.87
N GLY A 368 6.79 14.10 9.39
CA GLY A 368 5.35 14.08 9.61
C GLY A 368 5.01 13.96 11.09
N TYR A 369 5.68 13.05 11.82
CA TYR A 369 5.51 12.88 13.26
C TYR A 369 5.88 14.14 14.06
N ILE A 370 7.06 14.71 13.79
CA ILE A 370 7.56 15.91 14.48
C ILE A 370 6.61 17.10 14.26
N LEU A 371 6.19 17.30 13.00
CA LEU A 371 5.26 18.38 12.65
C LEU A 371 3.92 18.23 13.41
N LEU A 372 3.27 17.09 13.27
CA LEU A 372 1.97 16.85 13.93
C LEU A 372 2.07 16.90 15.45
N ARG A 373 3.15 16.38 16.06
CA ARG A 373 3.40 16.48 17.49
C ARG A 373 3.55 17.93 17.95
N SER A 374 4.23 18.77 17.18
CA SER A 374 4.44 20.19 17.52
C SER A 374 3.12 20.98 17.52
N VAL A 375 2.24 20.69 16.56
CA VAL A 375 0.90 21.28 16.45
C VAL A 375 0.04 20.88 17.65
N THR A 376 0.00 19.57 17.95
CA THR A 376 -0.75 19.05 19.10
C THR A 376 -0.33 19.67 20.44
N LYS A 377 0.98 19.83 20.66
CA LYS A 377 1.48 20.47 21.89
C LYS A 377 1.05 21.93 22.04
N LYS A 378 0.97 22.67 20.94
CA LYS A 378 0.51 24.08 20.94
C LYS A 378 -0.99 24.17 21.24
N GLU A 379 -1.80 23.28 20.70
CA GLU A 379 -3.24 23.26 20.95
C GLU A 379 -3.58 22.91 22.39
N ASN A 380 -2.88 21.94 23.00
CA ASN A 380 -3.07 21.59 24.41
C ASN A 380 -2.58 22.66 25.40
N LYS A 381 -1.76 23.63 24.97
CA LYS A 381 -1.34 24.78 25.80
C LYS A 381 -2.28 25.99 25.70
N SER A 382 -3.13 26.02 24.70
CA SER A 382 -4.08 27.11 24.45
C SER A 382 -5.49 26.83 24.99
N VAL A 383 -5.70 25.64 25.57
CA VAL A 383 -6.89 25.24 26.34
C VAL A 383 -6.53 25.23 27.82
#